data_aa57009ff81d59bd6900854cd2affc34
#
_entry.id   aa57009ff81d59bd6900854cd2affc34
#
_cell.length_a   1.000
_cell.length_b   1.000
_cell.length_c   1.000
_cell.angle_alpha   90.00
_cell.angle_beta   90.00
_cell.angle_gamma   90.00
#
_symmetry.space_group_name_H-M   'P 1'
#
loop_
_entity.id
_entity.type
_entity.pdbx_description
1 polymer ?
#
loop_
_entity_poly.entity_id
_entity_poly.type
_entity_poly.pdbx_seq_one_letter_code
_entity_poly.pdbx_strand_id
1 'polypeptide(L)'
;MNFIPSMAQKENEWNGNYFCTWCSQGGAAGMNEENMFGKKGLISSYPDDGHKSELIVVYDDGWDIAPDTRNPEEIYRYGVGYPNPDRFPSTRGMTPPQALRWLVDQTTRYGFAGAGLWMPMQTYRETDVMYDMDDFIAHYTKLAQWSQQAGIRYWKMDWGQHYWNNAEARENVTKIARKYAPDLLVEHAHVCGSAAPEPNMETEEERAARLRHVCHVMNVSDFYRTYDCGGITLIPTTVSRLSALLTIAPNLDENNGCRHIINVEDEVYIAAAMGATAGIMRNPVTGGNTWNEVKRMLNWQRCV
;
A
#
# COMPACT_ATOMS: atom_id res chain seq x y z
N MET A 1 -27.05 1.12 11.12
CA MET A 1 -25.94 0.47 10.39
C MET A 1 -25.00 1.57 9.92
N ASN A 2 -24.02 1.93 10.74
CA ASN A 2 -23.01 2.93 10.35
C ASN A 2 -21.75 2.18 9.99
N PHE A 3 -21.73 1.56 8.80
CA PHE A 3 -20.55 0.90 8.28
C PHE A 3 -19.60 1.88 7.54
N ILE A 4 -20.07 3.05 7.24
CA ILE A 4 -19.16 4.14 6.87
C ILE A 4 -18.74 4.71 8.22
N PRO A 5 -17.50 4.47 8.67
CA PRO A 5 -16.98 5.23 9.80
C PRO A 5 -17.23 6.67 9.41
N SER A 6 -17.96 7.40 10.23
CA SER A 6 -18.04 8.84 10.11
C SER A 6 -16.60 9.31 9.90
N MET A 7 -16.27 9.74 8.70
CA MET A 7 -15.04 10.45 8.40
C MET A 7 -15.15 11.84 9.04
N ALA A 8 -15.38 11.87 10.35
CA ALA A 8 -15.09 13.03 11.16
C ALA A 8 -13.57 13.15 11.13
N GLN A 9 -13.06 13.72 10.02
CA GLN A 9 -11.68 14.13 9.90
C GLN A 9 -11.40 15.02 11.09
N LYS A 10 -10.51 14.57 11.96
CA LYS A 10 -9.78 15.51 12.80
C LYS A 10 -9.09 16.46 11.82
N GLU A 11 -9.33 17.75 11.99
CA GLU A 11 -8.60 18.77 11.21
C GLU A 11 -7.12 18.41 11.21
N ASN A 12 -6.55 18.15 10.00
CA ASN A 12 -5.19 17.69 9.71
C ASN A 12 -4.92 16.17 9.61
N GLU A 13 -5.89 15.27 9.61
CA GLU A 13 -5.64 13.87 9.26
C GLU A 13 -5.69 13.68 7.74
N TRP A 14 -4.64 13.03 7.19
CA TRP A 14 -4.63 12.57 5.81
C TRP A 14 -5.78 11.55 5.60
N ASN A 15 -6.54 11.73 4.53
CA ASN A 15 -7.75 10.95 4.21
C ASN A 15 -7.51 9.54 3.67
N GLY A 16 -6.26 9.06 3.65
CA GLY A 16 -5.90 7.74 3.16
C GLY A 16 -5.64 7.63 1.66
N ASN A 17 -5.93 8.66 0.87
CA ASN A 17 -5.69 8.61 -0.57
C ASN A 17 -4.20 8.56 -0.89
N TYR A 18 -3.83 7.74 -1.88
CA TYR A 18 -2.45 7.65 -2.32
C TYR A 18 -2.30 7.55 -3.84
N PHE A 19 -1.12 7.90 -4.33
CA PHE A 19 -0.61 7.52 -5.63
C PHE A 19 0.43 6.42 -5.45
N CYS A 20 0.13 5.21 -5.95
CA CYS A 20 1.05 4.09 -5.97
C CYS A 20 1.74 4.02 -7.33
N THR A 21 3.04 3.85 -7.33
CA THR A 21 3.84 3.95 -8.56
C THR A 21 3.77 2.71 -9.47
N TRP A 22 3.27 1.57 -8.99
CA TRP A 22 3.34 0.26 -9.65
C TRP A 22 2.97 0.28 -11.15
N CYS A 23 1.75 0.71 -11.47
CA CYS A 23 1.28 0.68 -12.86
C CYS A 23 1.92 1.74 -13.76
N SER A 24 2.70 2.67 -13.19
CA SER A 24 3.30 3.78 -13.92
C SER A 24 4.82 3.72 -13.99
N GLN A 25 5.45 2.95 -13.12
CA GLN A 25 6.91 2.91 -13.02
C GLN A 25 7.60 2.00 -14.04
N GLY A 26 6.85 1.10 -14.73
CA GLY A 26 7.44 0.14 -15.67
C GLY A 26 8.05 -1.11 -14.99
N GLY A 27 7.38 -1.61 -13.96
CA GLY A 27 7.84 -2.74 -13.14
C GLY A 27 8.98 -2.37 -12.19
N ALA A 28 9.52 -3.35 -11.46
CA ALA A 28 10.60 -3.13 -10.49
C ALA A 28 11.84 -2.45 -11.11
N ALA A 29 12.15 -2.71 -12.37
CA ALA A 29 13.28 -2.10 -13.07
C ALA A 29 13.15 -0.58 -13.23
N GLY A 30 11.93 -0.08 -13.35
CA GLY A 30 11.64 1.35 -13.52
C GLY A 30 11.66 2.15 -12.22
N MET A 31 11.75 1.50 -11.08
CA MET A 31 11.85 2.18 -9.78
C MET A 31 13.29 2.68 -9.55
N ASN A 32 13.55 3.92 -9.90
CA ASN A 32 14.84 4.57 -9.72
C ASN A 32 14.69 6.10 -9.62
N GLU A 33 15.74 6.77 -9.18
CA GLU A 33 15.75 8.21 -8.91
C GLU A 33 15.37 9.06 -10.14
N GLU A 34 15.89 8.73 -11.33
CA GLU A 34 15.61 9.50 -12.54
C GLU A 34 14.13 9.35 -12.95
N ASN A 35 13.59 8.13 -12.92
CA ASN A 35 12.18 7.89 -13.28
C ASN A 35 11.20 8.45 -12.25
N MET A 36 11.61 8.62 -11.00
CA MET A 36 10.77 9.22 -9.97
C MET A 36 10.90 10.74 -9.94
N PHE A 37 12.11 11.27 -9.92
CA PHE A 37 12.40 12.67 -9.62
C PHE A 37 13.11 13.44 -10.74
N GLY A 38 13.54 12.79 -11.82
CA GLY A 38 14.13 13.44 -12.99
C GLY A 38 13.17 14.42 -13.65
N LYS A 39 13.62 15.16 -14.64
CA LYS A 39 12.82 16.22 -15.30
C LYS A 39 11.43 15.78 -15.80
N LYS A 40 11.28 14.51 -16.15
CA LYS A 40 10.03 13.89 -16.61
C LYS A 40 9.62 12.72 -15.69
N GLY A 41 10.10 12.73 -14.45
CA GLY A 41 9.82 11.67 -13.49
C GLY A 41 8.35 11.66 -13.06
N LEU A 42 7.89 10.52 -12.59
CA LEU A 42 6.49 10.33 -12.18
C LEU A 42 6.06 11.33 -11.11
N ILE A 43 6.93 11.60 -10.13
CA ILE A 43 6.64 12.49 -9.02
C ILE A 43 6.85 13.95 -9.40
N SER A 44 7.94 14.25 -10.11
CA SER A 44 8.28 15.61 -10.51
C SER A 44 7.32 16.21 -11.54
N SER A 45 6.76 15.37 -12.43
CA SER A 45 5.81 15.78 -13.46
C SER A 45 4.33 15.52 -13.13
N TYR A 46 4.05 14.97 -11.94
CA TYR A 46 2.67 14.74 -11.50
C TYR A 46 1.88 16.07 -11.51
N PRO A 47 0.66 16.10 -12.05
CA PRO A 47 -0.13 17.33 -12.12
C PRO A 47 -0.32 17.99 -10.76
N ASP A 48 -0.19 19.30 -10.70
CA ASP A 48 -0.38 20.08 -9.48
C ASP A 48 -1.38 21.20 -9.70
N ASP A 49 -2.56 21.03 -9.12
CA ASP A 49 -3.61 22.05 -9.06
C ASP A 49 -4.24 22.14 -7.66
N GLY A 50 -3.44 21.85 -6.63
CA GLY A 50 -3.83 21.93 -5.23
C GLY A 50 -4.28 20.62 -4.59
N HIS A 51 -4.17 19.48 -5.29
CA HIS A 51 -4.58 18.17 -4.77
C HIS A 51 -3.42 17.24 -4.35
N LYS A 52 -2.18 17.53 -4.73
CA LYS A 52 -1.03 16.71 -4.33
C LYS A 52 -0.89 16.54 -2.81
N SER A 53 -1.21 17.59 -2.06
CA SER A 53 -1.16 17.56 -0.60
C SER A 53 -2.16 16.60 0.05
N GLU A 54 -3.08 16.05 -0.72
CA GLU A 54 -4.03 15.02 -0.26
C GLU A 54 -3.55 13.60 -0.56
N LEU A 55 -2.44 13.45 -1.26
CA LEU A 55 -1.91 12.16 -1.69
C LEU A 55 -0.60 11.83 -1.00
N ILE A 56 -0.48 10.62 -0.47
CA ILE A 56 0.82 10.00 -0.18
C ILE A 56 1.30 9.29 -1.45
N VAL A 57 2.60 9.34 -1.71
CA VAL A 57 3.21 8.51 -2.76
C VAL A 57 3.64 7.19 -2.15
N VAL A 58 3.09 6.09 -2.64
CA VAL A 58 3.54 4.73 -2.29
C VAL A 58 4.54 4.27 -3.33
N TYR A 59 5.81 4.22 -2.96
CA TYR A 59 6.89 3.65 -3.78
C TYR A 59 6.75 2.14 -3.80
N ASP A 60 6.41 1.61 -4.98
CA ASP A 60 6.13 0.19 -5.13
C ASP A 60 7.39 -0.64 -5.38
N ASP A 61 7.24 -1.93 -5.61
CA ASP A 61 8.30 -2.90 -5.78
C ASP A 61 9.52 -2.39 -6.58
N GLY A 62 10.70 -2.70 -6.12
CA GLY A 62 11.98 -2.35 -6.75
C GLY A 62 12.77 -1.23 -6.06
N TRP A 63 12.19 -0.50 -5.10
CA TRP A 63 12.86 0.65 -4.47
C TRP A 63 14.04 0.27 -3.58
N ASP A 64 14.05 -0.93 -3.01
CA ASP A 64 15.05 -1.42 -2.06
C ASP A 64 15.94 -2.56 -2.59
N ILE A 65 15.88 -2.86 -3.89
CA ILE A 65 16.64 -3.93 -4.53
C ILE A 65 17.67 -3.40 -5.53
N ALA A 66 18.70 -4.21 -5.83
CA ALA A 66 19.71 -3.87 -6.83
C ALA A 66 19.13 -3.85 -8.27
N PRO A 67 19.70 -3.03 -9.19
CA PRO A 67 19.17 -2.87 -10.56
C PRO A 67 19.12 -4.16 -11.39
N ASP A 68 20.06 -5.05 -11.19
CA ASP A 68 20.22 -6.27 -12.02
C ASP A 68 19.57 -7.52 -11.42
N THR A 69 18.60 -7.36 -10.56
CA THR A 69 17.87 -8.47 -9.93
C THR A 69 16.93 -9.09 -10.96
N ARG A 70 17.46 -9.92 -11.88
CA ARG A 70 16.68 -10.64 -12.90
C ARG A 70 16.50 -12.12 -12.61
N ASN A 71 17.22 -12.62 -11.63
CA ASN A 71 17.21 -14.04 -11.29
C ASN A 71 16.14 -14.33 -10.25
N PRO A 72 15.25 -15.32 -10.43
CA PRO A 72 14.30 -15.76 -9.40
C PRO A 72 14.95 -16.09 -8.06
N GLU A 73 16.22 -16.54 -8.06
CA GLU A 73 16.99 -16.75 -6.84
C GLU A 73 17.32 -15.45 -6.08
N GLU A 74 17.22 -14.31 -6.72
CA GLU A 74 17.49 -12.98 -6.12
C GLU A 74 16.27 -12.35 -5.44
N ILE A 75 15.12 -13.02 -5.48
CA ILE A 75 13.91 -12.66 -4.76
C ILE A 75 14.14 -12.52 -3.24
N TYR A 76 15.17 -13.16 -2.73
CA TYR A 76 15.61 -13.05 -1.34
C TYR A 76 16.21 -11.68 -0.97
N ARG A 77 16.48 -10.83 -1.96
CA ARG A 77 17.01 -9.47 -1.74
C ARG A 77 15.95 -8.43 -1.41
N TYR A 78 14.69 -8.77 -1.63
CA TYR A 78 13.59 -7.90 -1.21
C TYR A 78 13.51 -7.80 0.32
N GLY A 79 13.10 -6.64 0.81
CA GLY A 79 12.94 -6.40 2.23
C GLY A 79 14.17 -5.84 2.93
N VAL A 80 15.14 -5.30 2.19
CA VAL A 80 16.27 -4.56 2.77
C VAL A 80 15.77 -3.36 3.57
N GLY A 81 14.72 -2.69 3.08
CA GLY A 81 13.98 -1.67 3.79
C GLY A 81 14.59 -0.26 3.75
N TYR A 82 15.43 0.02 2.78
CA TYR A 82 15.92 1.36 2.47
C TYR A 82 16.24 1.51 0.98
N PRO A 83 16.17 2.73 0.41
CA PRO A 83 16.43 2.97 -1.02
C PRO A 83 17.81 2.43 -1.44
N ASN A 84 17.81 1.59 -2.48
CA ASN A 84 19.05 1.02 -2.99
C ASN A 84 19.91 2.15 -3.64
N PRO A 85 21.17 2.36 -3.25
CA PRO A 85 21.98 3.47 -3.72
C PRO A 85 22.40 3.39 -5.19
N ASP A 86 22.25 2.23 -5.85
CA ASP A 86 22.48 2.13 -7.29
C ASP A 86 21.24 2.52 -8.10
N ARG A 87 20.07 2.50 -7.48
CA ARG A 87 18.81 3.02 -8.03
C ARG A 87 18.55 4.47 -7.65
N PHE A 88 18.96 4.84 -6.44
CA PHE A 88 18.82 6.17 -5.86
C PHE A 88 20.19 6.73 -5.48
N PRO A 89 21.01 7.16 -6.47
CA PRO A 89 22.41 7.57 -6.24
C PRO A 89 22.59 8.66 -5.19
N SER A 90 21.61 9.53 -5.01
CA SER A 90 21.63 10.57 -3.98
C SER A 90 21.62 10.02 -2.56
N THR A 91 21.28 8.76 -2.35
CA THR A 91 21.30 8.12 -1.02
C THR A 91 22.62 7.44 -0.68
N ARG A 92 23.61 7.47 -1.59
CA ARG A 92 24.89 6.79 -1.40
C ARG A 92 25.63 7.33 -0.18
N GLY A 93 26.02 6.42 0.71
CA GLY A 93 26.69 6.76 1.96
C GLY A 93 25.78 7.18 3.11
N MET A 94 24.46 7.23 2.89
CA MET A 94 23.48 7.47 3.95
C MET A 94 23.22 6.20 4.76
N THR A 95 22.91 6.37 6.03
CA THR A 95 22.32 5.29 6.84
C THR A 95 20.89 5.00 6.38
N PRO A 96 20.32 3.80 6.64
CA PRO A 96 18.96 3.48 6.24
C PRO A 96 17.90 4.53 6.62
N PRO A 97 17.85 5.04 7.86
CA PRO A 97 16.89 6.12 8.19
C PRO A 97 17.13 7.42 7.42
N GLN A 98 18.41 7.76 7.15
CA GLN A 98 18.73 8.95 6.35
C GLN A 98 18.27 8.81 4.89
N ALA A 99 18.48 7.64 4.29
CA ALA A 99 18.03 7.35 2.93
C ALA A 99 16.49 7.39 2.82
N LEU A 100 15.79 6.81 3.78
CA LEU A 100 14.33 6.92 3.88
C LEU A 100 13.85 8.36 4.08
N ARG A 101 14.55 9.13 4.94
CA ARG A 101 14.25 10.54 5.15
C ARG A 101 14.43 11.35 3.88
N TRP A 102 15.50 11.09 3.12
CA TRP A 102 15.71 11.71 1.82
C TRP A 102 14.53 11.45 0.88
N LEU A 103 14.01 10.22 0.83
CA LEU A 103 12.85 9.87 0.01
C LEU A 103 11.61 10.66 0.43
N VAL A 104 11.35 10.80 1.74
CA VAL A 104 10.27 11.62 2.27
C VAL A 104 10.45 13.08 1.88
N ASP A 105 11.65 13.63 2.05
CA ASP A 105 11.95 15.04 1.74
C ASP A 105 11.79 15.34 0.24
N GLN A 106 12.21 14.42 -0.65
CA GLN A 106 11.97 14.57 -2.08
C GLN A 106 10.47 14.56 -2.39
N THR A 107 9.72 13.63 -1.82
CA THR A 107 8.27 13.52 -2.04
C THR A 107 7.53 14.79 -1.62
N THR A 108 7.79 15.26 -0.41
CA THR A 108 7.13 16.47 0.13
C THR A 108 7.56 17.75 -0.58
N ARG A 109 8.81 17.80 -1.07
CA ARG A 109 9.28 18.92 -1.92
C ARG A 109 8.45 19.09 -3.19
N TYR A 110 7.91 18.01 -3.74
CA TYR A 110 7.01 18.05 -4.89
C TYR A 110 5.54 18.27 -4.53
N GLY A 111 5.24 18.54 -3.26
CA GLY A 111 3.91 18.93 -2.79
C GLY A 111 3.01 17.81 -2.31
N PHE A 112 3.49 16.57 -2.25
CA PHE A 112 2.71 15.45 -1.72
C PHE A 112 2.65 15.42 -0.19
N ALA A 113 1.63 14.77 0.36
CA ALA A 113 1.40 14.67 1.79
C ALA A 113 2.48 13.86 2.55
N GLY A 114 3.22 13.00 1.85
CA GLY A 114 4.25 12.16 2.43
C GLY A 114 4.60 10.96 1.55
N ALA A 115 5.45 10.09 2.08
CA ALA A 115 5.90 8.87 1.43
C ALA A 115 5.40 7.63 2.16
N GLY A 116 5.01 6.62 1.39
CA GLY A 116 4.73 5.26 1.80
C GLY A 116 5.59 4.28 1.01
N LEU A 117 5.65 3.05 1.48
CA LEU A 117 6.51 2.01 0.93
C LEU A 117 5.72 0.74 0.66
N TRP A 118 5.94 0.14 -0.49
CA TRP A 118 5.66 -1.28 -0.70
C TRP A 118 6.62 -2.11 0.15
N MET A 119 6.10 -3.07 0.89
CA MET A 119 6.86 -3.92 1.78
C MET A 119 6.52 -5.39 1.48
N PRO A 120 7.53 -6.25 1.24
CA PRO A 120 7.29 -7.67 1.01
C PRO A 120 6.98 -8.37 2.33
N MET A 121 6.12 -9.38 2.30
CA MET A 121 5.89 -10.28 3.44
C MET A 121 6.98 -11.35 3.53
N GLN A 122 8.22 -10.90 3.67
CA GLN A 122 9.43 -11.72 3.83
C GLN A 122 10.52 -10.91 4.51
N THR A 123 11.58 -11.58 4.97
CA THR A 123 12.79 -10.91 5.46
C THR A 123 13.89 -10.97 4.42
N TYR A 124 14.74 -9.94 4.38
CA TYR A 124 15.97 -9.98 3.61
C TYR A 124 17.01 -10.84 4.30
N ARG A 125 17.59 -11.81 3.57
CA ARG A 125 18.80 -12.53 3.97
C ARG A 125 19.71 -12.78 2.77
N GLU A 126 21.00 -12.85 3.07
CA GLU A 126 22.04 -13.22 2.10
C GLU A 126 22.19 -14.74 1.94
N THR A 127 21.49 -15.54 2.76
CA THR A 127 21.60 -17.00 2.80
C THR A 127 20.24 -17.69 2.79
N ASP A 128 20.15 -18.90 2.23
CA ASP A 128 18.94 -19.73 2.05
C ASP A 128 18.35 -20.32 3.35
N VAL A 129 18.62 -19.75 4.49
CA VAL A 129 18.09 -20.26 5.76
C VAL A 129 16.61 -19.91 5.88
N MET A 130 15.79 -20.91 6.17
CA MET A 130 14.39 -20.69 6.54
C MET A 130 14.30 -19.70 7.71
N TYR A 131 13.45 -18.71 7.54
CA TYR A 131 13.19 -17.69 8.54
C TYR A 131 12.23 -18.22 9.58
N ASP A 132 12.53 -18.04 10.84
CA ASP A 132 11.55 -18.21 11.90
C ASP A 132 10.77 -16.90 12.16
N MET A 133 9.73 -16.98 12.96
CA MET A 133 8.89 -15.84 13.27
C MET A 133 9.63 -14.79 14.11
N ASP A 134 10.59 -15.19 14.93
CA ASP A 134 11.37 -14.27 15.76
C ASP A 134 12.28 -13.40 14.90
N ASP A 135 12.94 -13.97 13.89
CA ASP A 135 13.70 -13.23 12.89
C ASP A 135 12.81 -12.23 12.12
N PHE A 136 11.61 -12.67 11.72
CA PHE A 136 10.64 -11.82 11.05
C PHE A 136 10.23 -10.63 11.93
N ILE A 137 9.90 -10.88 13.18
CA ILE A 137 9.54 -9.83 14.16
C ILE A 137 10.71 -8.87 14.37
N ALA A 138 11.93 -9.38 14.54
CA ALA A 138 13.12 -8.55 14.71
C ALA A 138 13.39 -7.66 13.49
N HIS A 139 13.24 -8.22 12.28
CA HIS A 139 13.40 -7.50 11.03
C HIS A 139 12.39 -6.35 10.91
N TYR A 140 11.09 -6.62 11.04
CA TYR A 140 10.06 -5.60 10.92
C TYR A 140 10.09 -4.56 12.06
N THR A 141 10.54 -4.95 13.24
CA THR A 141 10.79 -3.99 14.35
C THR A 141 11.84 -2.95 13.94
N LYS A 142 12.94 -3.39 13.35
CA LYS A 142 13.98 -2.51 12.81
C LYS A 142 13.44 -1.58 11.72
N LEU A 143 12.68 -2.12 10.77
CA LEU A 143 12.10 -1.34 9.67
C LEU A 143 11.07 -0.31 10.18
N ALA A 144 10.27 -0.64 11.17
CA ALA A 144 9.33 0.29 11.80
C ALA A 144 10.07 1.44 12.50
N GLN A 145 11.14 1.15 13.24
CA GLN A 145 11.98 2.17 13.87
C GLN A 145 12.61 3.11 12.85
N TRP A 146 13.10 2.59 11.72
CA TRP A 146 13.64 3.41 10.63
C TRP A 146 12.55 4.26 9.98
N SER A 147 11.38 3.69 9.75
CA SER A 147 10.22 4.41 9.20
C SER A 147 9.79 5.57 10.09
N GLN A 148 9.73 5.35 11.40
CA GLN A 148 9.41 6.40 12.38
C GLN A 148 10.44 7.53 12.35
N GLN A 149 11.74 7.18 12.36
CA GLN A 149 12.82 8.17 12.30
C GLN A 149 12.81 8.99 11.01
N ALA A 150 12.43 8.36 9.91
CA ALA A 150 12.37 8.98 8.59
C ALA A 150 11.07 9.75 8.32
N GLY A 151 9.99 9.49 9.04
CA GLY A 151 8.67 10.06 8.77
C GLY A 151 7.93 9.35 7.64
N ILE A 152 8.20 8.08 7.39
CA ILE A 152 7.38 7.23 6.52
C ILE A 152 6.01 7.04 7.19
N ARG A 153 4.93 7.23 6.41
CA ARG A 153 3.57 7.25 6.94
C ARG A 153 2.72 6.06 6.54
N TYR A 154 3.18 5.23 5.60
CA TYR A 154 2.38 4.16 5.03
C TYR A 154 3.22 2.96 4.62
N TRP A 155 2.75 1.76 4.96
CA TRP A 155 3.25 0.49 4.45
C TRP A 155 2.15 -0.24 3.70
N LYS A 156 2.42 -0.52 2.42
CA LYS A 156 1.65 -1.46 1.61
C LYS A 156 2.29 -2.83 1.75
N MET A 157 1.76 -3.68 2.63
CA MET A 157 2.23 -5.04 2.89
C MET A 157 1.69 -5.98 1.83
N ASP A 158 2.52 -6.36 0.90
CA ASP A 158 2.11 -7.09 -0.30
C ASP A 158 2.68 -8.52 -0.33
N TRP A 159 3.05 -8.96 -1.50
CA TRP A 159 3.62 -10.26 -1.77
C TRP A 159 4.90 -10.51 -0.99
N GLY A 160 5.18 -11.79 -0.71
CA GLY A 160 6.42 -12.24 -0.11
C GLY A 160 6.49 -13.75 -0.11
N GLN A 161 7.69 -14.30 -0.25
CA GLN A 161 7.86 -15.73 -0.50
C GLN A 161 7.44 -16.61 0.68
N HIS A 162 7.63 -16.16 1.91
CA HIS A 162 7.48 -17.02 3.09
C HIS A 162 6.20 -16.74 3.88
N TYR A 163 5.76 -15.49 3.97
CA TYR A 163 4.71 -15.09 4.87
C TYR A 163 3.49 -14.46 4.17
N TRP A 164 3.44 -14.56 2.87
CA TRP A 164 2.38 -13.97 2.08
C TRP A 164 0.96 -14.25 2.61
N ASN A 165 0.63 -15.55 2.81
CA ASN A 165 -0.66 -16.00 3.30
C ASN A 165 -0.71 -16.21 4.82
N ASN A 166 0.28 -15.74 5.57
CA ASN A 166 0.35 -15.98 7.00
C ASN A 166 -0.35 -14.84 7.77
N ALA A 167 -1.52 -15.13 8.35
CA ALA A 167 -2.30 -14.17 9.09
C ALA A 167 -1.61 -13.67 10.37
N GLU A 168 -0.88 -14.55 11.06
CA GLU A 168 -0.12 -14.19 12.26
C GLU A 168 1.03 -13.23 11.94
N ALA A 169 1.76 -13.47 10.84
CA ALA A 169 2.81 -12.57 10.39
C ALA A 169 2.25 -11.17 10.06
N ARG A 170 1.09 -11.10 9.40
CA ARG A 170 0.41 -9.82 9.12
C ARG A 170 -0.02 -9.10 10.40
N GLU A 171 -0.58 -9.82 11.34
CA GLU A 171 -0.93 -9.29 12.65
C GLU A 171 0.30 -8.75 13.39
N ASN A 172 1.42 -9.49 13.37
CA ASN A 172 2.67 -9.06 13.99
C ASN A 172 3.22 -7.78 13.35
N VAL A 173 3.18 -7.64 12.02
CA VAL A 173 3.59 -6.39 11.35
C VAL A 173 2.79 -5.20 11.85
N THR A 174 1.47 -5.33 11.95
CA THR A 174 0.62 -4.23 12.43
C THR A 174 0.88 -3.90 13.90
N LYS A 175 1.03 -4.92 14.76
CA LYS A 175 1.40 -4.72 16.18
C LYS A 175 2.75 -4.00 16.32
N ILE A 176 3.72 -4.37 15.51
CA ILE A 176 5.05 -3.74 15.46
C ILE A 176 4.93 -2.29 15.00
N ALA A 177 4.21 -2.02 13.92
CA ALA A 177 3.99 -0.66 13.45
C ALA A 177 3.37 0.21 14.54
N ARG A 178 2.27 -0.20 15.14
CA ARG A 178 1.60 0.54 16.24
C ARG A 178 2.51 0.80 17.44
N LYS A 179 3.42 -0.13 17.74
CA LYS A 179 4.34 -0.01 18.89
C LYS A 179 5.52 0.91 18.62
N TYR A 180 6.13 0.82 17.44
CA TYR A 180 7.42 1.44 17.15
C TYR A 180 7.35 2.60 16.15
N ALA A 181 6.23 2.73 15.45
CA ALA A 181 5.96 3.79 14.49
C ALA A 181 4.46 4.13 14.53
N PRO A 182 3.96 4.79 15.59
CA PRO A 182 2.51 4.99 15.83
C PRO A 182 1.81 5.82 14.76
N ASP A 183 2.55 6.61 13.97
CA ASP A 183 2.02 7.40 12.85
C ASP A 183 2.03 6.62 11.52
N LEU A 184 2.54 5.38 11.52
CA LEU A 184 2.62 4.53 10.36
C LEU A 184 1.32 3.72 10.20
N LEU A 185 0.70 3.87 9.05
CA LEU A 185 -0.51 3.12 8.68
C LEU A 185 -0.16 1.90 7.84
N VAL A 186 -0.82 0.78 8.10
CA VAL A 186 -0.56 -0.50 7.45
C VAL A 186 -1.74 -0.93 6.60
N GLU A 187 -1.50 -1.08 5.31
CA GLU A 187 -2.37 -1.75 4.36
C GLU A 187 -1.89 -3.19 4.16
N HIS A 188 -2.73 -4.18 4.44
CA HIS A 188 -2.47 -5.54 4.01
C HIS A 188 -3.07 -5.76 2.63
N ALA A 189 -2.20 -5.65 1.60
CA ALA A 189 -2.53 -5.89 0.21
C ALA A 189 -2.45 -7.39 -0.15
N HIS A 190 -2.77 -7.75 -1.36
CA HIS A 190 -2.57 -9.03 -2.01
C HIS A 190 -3.47 -10.18 -1.52
N VAL A 191 -3.15 -10.82 -0.39
CA VAL A 191 -3.87 -12.03 0.10
C VAL A 191 -5.37 -11.84 0.18
N CYS A 192 -5.72 -10.62 0.44
CA CYS A 192 -7.08 -10.23 0.70
C CYS A 192 -7.75 -9.64 -0.54
N GLY A 193 -7.15 -9.84 -1.71
CA GLY A 193 -7.56 -9.21 -2.96
C GLY A 193 -9.02 -9.39 -3.32
N SER A 194 -9.69 -10.42 -2.85
CA SER A 194 -11.10 -10.59 -3.10
C SER A 194 -11.82 -11.31 -1.96
N ALA A 195 -12.75 -10.63 -1.32
CA ALA A 195 -13.77 -11.28 -0.49
C ALA A 195 -14.89 -11.89 -1.37
N ALA A 196 -14.98 -11.50 -2.65
CA ALA A 196 -15.94 -12.05 -3.57
C ALA A 196 -15.58 -13.51 -3.94
N PRO A 197 -16.56 -14.42 -3.99
CA PRO A 197 -16.32 -15.80 -4.40
C PRO A 197 -15.87 -15.83 -5.87
N GLU A 198 -14.88 -16.66 -6.17
CA GLU A 198 -14.61 -17.07 -7.55
C GLU A 198 -15.78 -17.96 -7.99
N PRO A 199 -16.55 -17.58 -9.01
CA PRO A 199 -17.68 -18.38 -9.46
C PRO A 199 -17.20 -19.80 -9.84
N ASN A 200 -17.83 -20.81 -9.28
CA ASN A 200 -17.66 -22.23 -9.60
C ASN A 200 -16.34 -22.92 -9.21
N MET A 201 -15.50 -22.32 -8.37
CA MET A 201 -14.20 -22.91 -8.00
C MET A 201 -14.01 -23.20 -6.51
N GLU A 202 -14.95 -22.77 -5.64
CA GLU A 202 -14.81 -22.95 -4.20
C GLU A 202 -15.99 -23.77 -3.63
N THR A 203 -15.66 -24.70 -2.75
CA THR A 203 -16.65 -25.32 -1.88
C THR A 203 -17.13 -24.31 -0.83
N GLU A 204 -18.25 -24.61 -0.17
CA GLU A 204 -18.78 -23.76 0.90
C GLU A 204 -17.81 -23.66 2.08
N GLU A 205 -17.08 -24.73 2.38
CA GLU A 205 -16.08 -24.77 3.45
C GLU A 205 -14.86 -23.91 3.12
N GLU A 206 -14.33 -23.99 1.90
CA GLU A 206 -13.23 -23.14 1.41
C GLU A 206 -13.62 -21.67 1.43
N ARG A 207 -14.83 -21.36 1.00
CA ARG A 207 -15.37 -19.99 1.06
C ARG A 207 -15.44 -19.48 2.50
N ALA A 208 -15.97 -20.28 3.42
CA ALA A 208 -16.07 -19.90 4.81
C ALA A 208 -14.69 -19.72 5.45
N ALA A 209 -13.72 -20.55 5.12
CA ALA A 209 -12.35 -20.43 5.59
C ALA A 209 -11.69 -19.13 5.05
N ARG A 210 -11.88 -18.82 3.77
CA ARG A 210 -11.39 -17.58 3.16
C ARG A 210 -12.01 -16.34 3.80
N LEU A 211 -13.32 -16.33 4.03
CA LEU A 211 -13.99 -15.21 4.69
C LEU A 211 -13.51 -15.01 6.13
N ARG A 212 -13.27 -16.08 6.89
CA ARG A 212 -12.66 -16.00 8.22
C ARG A 212 -11.26 -15.38 8.17
N HIS A 213 -10.43 -15.80 7.20
CA HIS A 213 -9.10 -15.25 6.99
C HIS A 213 -9.17 -13.75 6.64
N VAL A 214 -10.03 -13.38 5.70
CA VAL A 214 -10.25 -11.97 5.31
C VAL A 214 -10.69 -11.14 6.52
N CYS A 215 -11.65 -11.63 7.31
CA CYS A 215 -12.11 -10.95 8.52
C CYS A 215 -10.97 -10.75 9.53
N HIS A 216 -10.12 -11.76 9.73
CA HIS A 216 -8.96 -11.66 10.60
C HIS A 216 -7.99 -10.56 10.11
N VAL A 217 -7.64 -10.58 8.83
CA VAL A 217 -6.71 -9.59 8.26
C VAL A 217 -7.30 -8.19 8.28
N MET A 218 -8.60 -8.02 8.02
CA MET A 218 -9.27 -6.72 8.14
C MET A 218 -9.20 -6.19 9.58
N ASN A 219 -9.36 -7.05 10.57
CA ASN A 219 -9.28 -6.65 11.99
C ASN A 219 -7.89 -6.17 12.43
N VAL A 220 -6.85 -6.60 11.71
CA VAL A 220 -5.46 -6.19 12.00
C VAL A 220 -4.91 -5.18 11.00
N SER A 221 -5.71 -4.71 10.06
CA SER A 221 -5.34 -3.70 9.06
C SER A 221 -5.80 -2.31 9.48
N ASP A 222 -5.05 -1.28 9.13
CA ASP A 222 -5.56 0.10 9.10
C ASP A 222 -6.33 0.34 7.80
N PHE A 223 -5.81 -0.20 6.70
CA PHE A 223 -6.39 -0.14 5.36
C PHE A 223 -6.54 -1.53 4.77
N TYR A 224 -7.65 -1.76 4.09
CA TYR A 224 -7.93 -2.99 3.38
C TYR A 224 -8.33 -2.71 1.93
N ARG A 225 -7.73 -3.42 1.02
CA ARG A 225 -7.94 -3.24 -0.42
C ARG A 225 -9.07 -4.15 -0.93
N THR A 226 -9.92 -3.65 -1.81
CA THR A 226 -11.01 -4.44 -2.39
C THR A 226 -10.51 -5.57 -3.28
N TYR A 227 -9.42 -5.34 -4.03
CA TYR A 227 -8.71 -6.33 -4.85
C TYR A 227 -7.43 -5.71 -5.42
N ASP A 228 -6.61 -6.51 -6.09
CA ASP A 228 -5.40 -6.03 -6.75
C ASP A 228 -5.70 -5.48 -8.16
N CYS A 229 -4.88 -4.54 -8.64
CA CYS A 229 -5.02 -3.89 -9.95
C CYS A 229 -4.54 -4.79 -11.09
N GLY A 230 -5.25 -5.88 -11.36
CA GLY A 230 -4.84 -6.89 -12.36
C GLY A 230 -5.52 -6.79 -13.73
N GLY A 231 -6.40 -5.84 -13.98
CA GLY A 231 -7.13 -5.79 -15.24
C GLY A 231 -8.18 -4.69 -15.31
N ILE A 232 -9.01 -4.74 -16.35
CA ILE A 232 -10.18 -3.86 -16.47
C ILE A 232 -11.23 -4.34 -15.49
N THR A 233 -11.58 -3.47 -14.54
CA THR A 233 -12.63 -3.75 -13.57
C THR A 233 -13.87 -2.96 -13.91
N LEU A 234 -14.98 -3.67 -14.01
CA LEU A 234 -16.27 -3.07 -14.30
C LEU A 234 -17.01 -2.75 -13.00
N ILE A 235 -17.88 -1.75 -13.04
CA ILE A 235 -18.77 -1.35 -11.93
C ILE A 235 -19.42 -2.54 -11.22
N PRO A 236 -20.03 -3.53 -11.93
CA PRO A 236 -20.61 -4.69 -11.27
C PRO A 236 -19.63 -5.50 -10.43
N THR A 237 -18.38 -5.60 -10.86
CA THR A 237 -17.32 -6.31 -10.12
C THR A 237 -16.96 -5.57 -8.83
N THR A 238 -16.78 -4.27 -8.89
CA THR A 238 -16.54 -3.43 -7.71
C THR A 238 -17.67 -3.53 -6.71
N VAL A 239 -18.90 -3.39 -7.15
CA VAL A 239 -20.10 -3.50 -6.28
C VAL A 239 -20.18 -4.89 -5.65
N SER A 240 -19.93 -5.96 -6.41
CA SER A 240 -19.94 -7.33 -5.89
C SER A 240 -18.90 -7.53 -4.78
N ARG A 241 -17.68 -7.02 -4.97
CA ARG A 241 -16.60 -7.12 -3.99
C ARG A 241 -16.88 -6.31 -2.73
N LEU A 242 -17.35 -5.08 -2.87
CA LEU A 242 -17.76 -4.26 -1.73
C LEU A 242 -18.93 -4.90 -0.97
N SER A 243 -19.91 -5.46 -1.67
CA SER A 243 -21.02 -6.20 -1.04
C SER A 243 -20.53 -7.41 -0.25
N ALA A 244 -19.56 -8.16 -0.78
CA ALA A 244 -18.95 -9.27 -0.05
C ALA A 244 -18.22 -8.82 1.22
N LEU A 245 -17.51 -7.69 1.19
CA LEU A 245 -16.88 -7.11 2.38
C LEU A 245 -17.91 -6.67 3.41
N LEU A 246 -19.05 -6.14 3.00
CA LEU A 246 -20.14 -5.77 3.92
C LEU A 246 -20.70 -6.94 4.72
N THR A 247 -20.61 -8.17 4.21
CA THR A 247 -20.99 -9.37 4.97
C THR A 247 -20.04 -9.68 6.12
N ILE A 248 -18.83 -9.22 6.05
CA ILE A 248 -17.77 -9.40 7.07
C ILE A 248 -17.82 -8.28 8.11
N ALA A 249 -18.28 -7.10 7.73
CA ALA A 249 -18.30 -5.90 8.55
C ALA A 249 -18.85 -6.06 9.97
N PRO A 250 -19.95 -6.81 10.21
CA PRO A 250 -20.46 -7.01 11.56
C PRO A 250 -19.50 -7.74 12.51
N ASN A 251 -18.48 -8.40 11.99
CA ASN A 251 -17.49 -9.16 12.74
C ASN A 251 -16.17 -8.39 12.93
N LEU A 252 -16.10 -7.14 12.47
CA LEU A 252 -14.91 -6.31 12.67
C LEU A 252 -14.91 -5.70 14.08
N ASP A 253 -13.72 -5.64 14.67
CA ASP A 253 -13.49 -4.96 15.93
C ASP A 253 -13.62 -3.44 15.73
N GLU A 254 -14.53 -2.81 16.46
CA GLU A 254 -14.81 -1.36 16.37
C GLU A 254 -13.60 -0.49 16.76
N ASN A 255 -12.68 -1.03 17.54
CA ASN A 255 -11.51 -0.29 18.05
C ASN A 255 -10.23 -0.57 17.25
N ASN A 256 -10.10 -1.79 16.70
CA ASN A 256 -8.85 -2.26 16.09
C ASN A 256 -8.99 -2.66 14.62
N GLY A 257 -10.23 -2.81 14.13
CA GLY A 257 -10.49 -3.23 12.76
C GLY A 257 -10.18 -2.16 11.72
N CYS A 258 -10.22 -2.58 10.48
CA CYS A 258 -9.95 -1.74 9.32
C CYS A 258 -10.86 -0.51 9.28
N ARG A 259 -10.26 0.67 9.18
CA ARG A 259 -10.97 1.95 9.13
C ARG A 259 -11.24 2.43 7.72
N HIS A 260 -10.45 1.94 6.76
CA HIS A 260 -10.50 2.40 5.38
C HIS A 260 -10.50 1.21 4.42
N ILE A 261 -11.41 1.25 3.45
CA ILE A 261 -11.42 0.34 2.32
C ILE A 261 -10.88 1.10 1.12
N ILE A 262 -9.83 0.56 0.49
CA ILE A 262 -9.21 1.14 -0.68
C ILE A 262 -9.81 0.52 -1.93
N ASN A 263 -10.24 1.36 -2.84
CA ASN A 263 -10.52 0.98 -4.21
C ASN A 263 -9.35 1.39 -5.11
N VAL A 264 -8.72 0.42 -5.77
CA VAL A 264 -7.57 0.61 -6.66
C VAL A 264 -7.95 0.56 -8.13
N GLU A 265 -9.23 0.70 -8.44
CA GLU A 265 -9.75 0.64 -9.79
C GLU A 265 -9.60 1.94 -10.57
N ASP A 266 -9.79 1.84 -11.89
CA ASP A 266 -9.76 2.99 -12.78
C ASP A 266 -10.98 3.90 -12.59
N GLU A 267 -12.08 3.40 -12.01
CA GLU A 267 -13.33 4.13 -11.83
C GLU A 267 -13.37 4.83 -10.48
N VAL A 268 -12.58 5.87 -10.36
CA VAL A 268 -12.39 6.64 -9.12
C VAL A 268 -13.68 7.23 -8.53
N TYR A 269 -14.70 7.45 -9.36
CA TYR A 269 -16.01 7.96 -8.89
C TYR A 269 -16.73 6.95 -8.00
N ILE A 270 -16.56 5.67 -8.28
CA ILE A 270 -17.17 4.61 -7.47
C ILE A 270 -16.55 4.61 -6.09
N ALA A 271 -15.23 4.78 -6.00
CA ALA A 271 -14.55 4.91 -4.73
C ALA A 271 -15.18 6.03 -3.88
N ALA A 272 -15.35 7.21 -4.46
CA ALA A 272 -15.97 8.34 -3.77
C ALA A 272 -17.45 8.07 -3.41
N ALA A 273 -18.25 7.57 -4.36
CA ALA A 273 -19.67 7.31 -4.15
C ALA A 273 -19.95 6.23 -3.10
N MET A 274 -19.04 5.29 -2.91
CA MET A 274 -19.12 4.21 -1.92
C MET A 274 -18.43 4.54 -0.60
N GLY A 275 -17.84 5.74 -0.46
CA GLY A 275 -17.09 6.13 0.73
C GLY A 275 -15.75 5.40 0.87
N ALA A 276 -15.22 4.86 -0.21
CA ALA A 276 -13.92 4.20 -0.21
C ALA A 276 -12.79 5.21 -0.41
N THR A 277 -11.61 4.88 0.10
CA THR A 277 -10.38 5.62 -0.12
C THR A 277 -9.83 5.30 -1.51
N ALA A 278 -9.23 6.26 -2.18
CA ALA A 278 -8.69 6.07 -3.51
C ALA A 278 -7.22 5.62 -3.47
N GLY A 279 -6.96 4.45 -4.01
CA GLY A 279 -5.64 3.99 -4.39
C GLY A 279 -5.40 4.26 -5.87
N ILE A 280 -4.78 5.38 -6.21
CA ILE A 280 -4.48 5.75 -7.60
C ILE A 280 -3.25 4.97 -8.02
N MET A 281 -3.42 3.98 -8.91
CA MET A 281 -2.33 3.09 -9.32
C MET A 281 -1.69 3.51 -10.65
N ARG A 282 -2.42 4.21 -11.50
CA ARG A 282 -1.93 4.67 -12.80
C ARG A 282 -1.68 6.16 -12.79
N ASN A 283 -0.71 6.59 -13.60
CA ASN A 283 -0.50 8.02 -13.79
C ASN A 283 -1.78 8.64 -14.36
N PRO A 284 -2.37 9.64 -13.70
CA PRO A 284 -3.66 10.20 -14.10
C PRO A 284 -3.62 10.95 -15.43
N VAL A 285 -2.43 11.23 -15.96
CA VAL A 285 -2.26 11.89 -17.28
C VAL A 285 -2.14 10.87 -18.41
N THR A 286 -1.49 9.74 -18.15
CA THR A 286 -1.13 8.76 -19.17
C THR A 286 -1.73 7.38 -18.95
N GLY A 287 -2.35 7.15 -17.81
CA GLY A 287 -2.93 5.87 -17.40
C GLY A 287 -4.45 5.80 -17.57
N GLY A 288 -5.09 4.88 -16.85
CA GLY A 288 -6.53 4.63 -16.88
C GLY A 288 -7.37 5.74 -16.27
N ASN A 289 -6.85 6.42 -15.22
CA ASN A 289 -7.51 7.56 -14.62
C ASN A 289 -7.00 8.84 -15.26
N THR A 290 -7.88 9.67 -15.78
CA THR A 290 -7.50 11.02 -16.20
C THR A 290 -7.36 11.92 -14.98
N TRP A 291 -6.51 12.95 -15.06
CA TRP A 291 -6.35 13.91 -13.97
C TRP A 291 -7.67 14.57 -13.55
N ASN A 292 -8.54 14.87 -14.51
CA ASN A 292 -9.85 15.45 -14.21
C ASN A 292 -10.75 14.52 -13.39
N GLU A 293 -10.66 13.20 -13.60
CA GLU A 293 -11.42 12.21 -12.85
C GLU A 293 -10.91 12.11 -11.42
N VAL A 294 -9.60 12.00 -11.24
CA VAL A 294 -8.95 12.00 -9.92
C VAL A 294 -9.33 13.26 -9.13
N LYS A 295 -9.21 14.41 -9.76
CA LYS A 295 -9.56 15.70 -9.17
C LYS A 295 -11.03 15.80 -8.73
N ARG A 296 -11.96 15.34 -9.57
CA ARG A 296 -13.38 15.31 -9.21
C ARG A 296 -13.65 14.37 -8.03
N MET A 297 -13.02 13.22 -8.01
CA MET A 297 -13.14 12.26 -6.92
C MET A 297 -12.65 12.87 -5.60
N LEU A 298 -11.45 13.49 -5.58
CA LEU A 298 -10.91 14.17 -4.40
C LEU A 298 -11.83 15.30 -3.93
N ASN A 299 -12.38 16.09 -4.87
CA ASN A 299 -13.36 17.12 -4.53
C ASN A 299 -14.66 16.57 -3.94
N TRP A 300 -15.13 15.42 -4.42
CA TRP A 300 -16.32 14.78 -3.85
C TRP A 300 -16.08 14.28 -2.43
N GLN A 301 -14.90 13.70 -2.16
CA GLN A 301 -14.55 13.26 -0.81
C GLN A 301 -14.51 14.41 0.21
N ARG A 302 -14.24 15.64 -0.22
CA ARG A 302 -14.29 16.82 0.65
C ARG A 302 -15.72 17.25 1.03
N CYS A 303 -16.72 16.77 0.29
CA CYS A 303 -18.12 17.13 0.49
C CYS A 303 -18.87 16.14 1.38
N VAL A 304 -18.24 15.04 1.75
CA VAL A 304 -18.81 13.99 2.59
C VAL A 304 -18.20 14.05 3.99
#